data_c056fc0dcd0b73024b4247c2756fae49
#
_entry.id   c056fc0dcd0b73024b4247c2756fae49
#
_cell.length_a   1.000
_cell.length_b   1.000
_cell.length_c   1.000
_cell.angle_alpha   90.00
_cell.angle_beta   90.00
_cell.angle_gamma   90.00
#
_symmetry.space_group_name_H-M   'P 1'
#
loop_
_entity.id
_entity.type
_entity.pdbx_description
1 polymer ?
#
loop_
_entity_poly.entity_id
_entity_poly.type
_entity_poly.pdbx_seq_one_letter_code
_entity_poly.pdbx_strand_id
1 'polypeptide(L)'
;MEKFKKVLLIDDDDIVNSINSVIIKHAKFADEVDTINNVPNALEFLNEAKSKGNSPDVIFLDLNMPGLDGWDFMDEYEKLEIKESSKVVMLTSSISSKDEERAASSNYITAFISKPLSPELLESIYESHLA
;
A
#
# COMPACT_ATOMS: atom_id res chain seq x y z
N MET A 1 4.46 -8.74 -18.57
CA MET A 1 5.64 -8.17 -17.91
C MET A 1 5.26 -7.44 -16.64
N GLU A 2 5.89 -7.75 -15.57
CA GLU A 2 5.60 -7.13 -14.28
C GLU A 2 6.06 -5.67 -14.28
N LYS A 3 5.23 -4.78 -13.72
CA LYS A 3 5.55 -3.35 -13.61
C LYS A 3 6.48 -3.06 -12.43
N PHE A 4 6.34 -3.85 -11.37
CA PHE A 4 7.14 -3.73 -10.17
C PHE A 4 7.64 -5.09 -9.72
N LYS A 5 8.72 -5.09 -8.96
CA LYS A 5 9.26 -6.33 -8.42
C LYS A 5 8.46 -6.80 -7.20
N LYS A 6 8.14 -5.90 -6.31
CA LYS A 6 7.63 -6.24 -4.98
C LYS A 6 6.54 -5.28 -4.53
N VAL A 7 5.44 -5.84 -4.02
CA VAL A 7 4.32 -5.07 -3.47
C VAL A 7 4.01 -5.60 -2.07
N LEU A 8 3.68 -4.70 -1.16
CA LEU A 8 3.18 -5.05 0.17
C LEU A 8 1.72 -4.64 0.28
N LEU A 9 0.88 -5.57 0.74
CA LEU A 9 -0.53 -5.31 1.04
C LEU A 9 -0.70 -5.28 2.56
N ILE A 10 -1.26 -4.20 3.08
CA ILE A 10 -1.57 -4.06 4.50
C ILE A 10 -3.06 -3.87 4.65
N ASP A 11 -3.75 -4.89 5.16
CA ASP A 11 -5.20 -4.90 5.37
C ASP A 11 -5.48 -5.89 6.50
N ASP A 12 -6.35 -5.52 7.42
CA ASP A 12 -6.67 -6.38 8.57
C ASP A 12 -7.48 -7.62 8.17
N ASP A 13 -8.05 -7.65 6.98
CA ASP A 13 -8.82 -8.77 6.47
C ASP A 13 -7.95 -9.68 5.60
N ASP A 14 -7.62 -10.87 6.10
CA ASP A 14 -6.78 -11.82 5.39
C ASP A 14 -7.38 -12.30 4.08
N ILE A 15 -8.71 -12.35 4.01
CA ILE A 15 -9.41 -12.76 2.79
C ILE A 15 -9.22 -11.70 1.71
N VAL A 16 -9.36 -10.42 2.07
CA VAL A 16 -9.13 -9.30 1.16
C VAL A 16 -7.68 -9.30 0.68
N ASN A 17 -6.72 -9.52 1.59
CA ASN A 17 -5.31 -9.62 1.22
C ASN A 17 -5.07 -10.74 0.20
N SER A 18 -5.69 -11.91 0.41
CA SER A 18 -5.55 -13.04 -0.50
C SER A 18 -6.12 -12.73 -1.88
N ILE A 19 -7.29 -12.12 -1.92
CA ILE A 19 -7.94 -11.75 -3.17
C ILE A 19 -7.10 -10.71 -3.92
N ASN A 20 -6.65 -9.68 -3.23
CA ASN A 20 -5.85 -8.63 -3.83
C ASN A 20 -4.50 -9.14 -4.33
N SER A 21 -3.91 -10.09 -3.60
CA SER A 21 -2.66 -10.72 -4.03
C SER A 21 -2.83 -11.44 -5.37
N VAL A 22 -3.93 -12.19 -5.52
CA VAL A 22 -4.24 -12.88 -6.78
C VAL A 22 -4.45 -11.87 -7.91
N ILE A 23 -5.19 -10.81 -7.66
CA ILE A 23 -5.45 -9.77 -8.66
C ILE A 23 -4.15 -9.12 -9.13
N ILE A 24 -3.28 -8.76 -8.19
CA ILE A 24 -2.00 -8.12 -8.50
C ILE A 24 -1.11 -9.03 -9.35
N LYS A 25 -1.00 -10.29 -8.97
CA LYS A 25 -0.18 -11.25 -9.71
C LYS A 25 -0.75 -11.57 -11.07
N HIS A 26 -2.05 -11.75 -11.15
CA HIS A 26 -2.73 -12.08 -12.41
C HIS A 26 -2.63 -10.92 -13.41
N ALA A 27 -2.72 -9.69 -12.93
CA ALA A 27 -2.58 -8.49 -13.75
C ALA A 27 -1.12 -8.20 -14.12
N LYS A 28 -0.18 -8.98 -13.60
CA LYS A 28 1.26 -8.78 -13.79
C LYS A 28 1.72 -7.39 -13.34
N PHE A 29 1.09 -6.91 -12.29
CA PHE A 29 1.44 -5.63 -11.70
C PHE A 29 2.74 -5.74 -10.89
N ALA A 30 2.92 -6.85 -10.19
CA ALA A 30 4.14 -7.13 -9.43
C ALA A 30 4.47 -8.62 -9.46
N ASP A 31 5.76 -8.92 -9.35
CA ASP A 31 6.28 -10.28 -9.35
C ASP A 31 6.06 -10.94 -7.98
N GLU A 32 6.34 -10.21 -6.90
CA GLU A 32 6.19 -10.69 -5.53
C GLU A 32 5.18 -9.85 -4.78
N VAL A 33 4.33 -10.52 -3.99
CA VAL A 33 3.34 -9.84 -3.14
C VAL A 33 3.44 -10.40 -1.73
N ASP A 34 3.67 -9.52 -0.76
CA ASP A 34 3.63 -9.85 0.65
C ASP A 34 2.36 -9.27 1.25
N THR A 35 1.77 -9.96 2.22
CA THR A 35 0.55 -9.52 2.90
C THR A 35 0.77 -9.47 4.40
N ILE A 36 0.28 -8.41 5.03
CA ILE A 36 0.38 -8.23 6.49
C ILE A 36 -0.96 -7.66 6.96
N ASN A 37 -1.43 -8.11 8.11
CA ASN A 37 -2.76 -7.77 8.59
C ASN A 37 -2.82 -6.84 9.81
N ASN A 38 -1.71 -6.21 10.16
CA ASN A 38 -1.70 -5.25 11.26
C ASN A 38 -0.53 -4.28 11.13
N VAL A 39 -0.67 -3.12 11.75
CA VAL A 39 0.32 -2.05 11.65
C VAL A 39 1.67 -2.40 12.28
N PRO A 40 1.74 -2.94 13.50
CA PRO A 40 3.04 -3.24 14.11
C PRO A 40 3.88 -4.20 13.27
N ASN A 41 3.29 -5.26 12.74
CA ASN A 41 4.01 -6.22 11.91
C ASN A 41 4.44 -5.60 10.58
N ALA A 42 3.62 -4.72 10.02
CA ALA A 42 3.97 -4.02 8.78
C ALA A 42 5.19 -3.12 8.99
N LEU A 43 5.24 -2.39 10.07
CA LEU A 43 6.37 -1.52 10.38
C LEU A 43 7.65 -2.32 10.61
N GLU A 44 7.55 -3.44 11.33
CA GLU A 44 8.68 -4.33 11.55
C GLU A 44 9.19 -4.91 10.23
N PHE A 45 8.28 -5.37 9.37
CA PHE A 45 8.61 -5.89 8.05
C PHE A 45 9.37 -4.84 7.22
N LEU A 46 8.88 -3.62 7.20
CA LEU A 46 9.49 -2.55 6.42
C LEU A 46 10.86 -2.15 6.97
N ASN A 47 11.01 -2.14 8.28
CA ASN A 47 12.30 -1.82 8.89
C ASN A 47 13.35 -2.87 8.54
N GLU A 48 12.98 -4.14 8.58
CA GLU A 48 13.86 -5.23 8.18
C GLU A 48 14.20 -5.18 6.69
N ALA A 49 13.19 -4.91 5.86
CA ALA A 49 13.38 -4.80 4.41
C ALA A 49 14.33 -3.65 4.06
N LYS A 50 14.19 -2.53 4.77
CA LYS A 50 15.10 -1.39 4.60
C LYS A 50 16.55 -1.80 4.89
N SER A 51 16.78 -2.51 6.00
CA SER A 51 18.11 -2.96 6.40
C SER A 51 18.73 -3.90 5.37
N LYS A 52 17.90 -4.71 4.70
CA LYS A 52 18.37 -5.68 3.70
C LYS A 52 18.41 -5.11 2.28
N GLY A 53 17.95 -3.87 2.10
CA GLY A 53 17.91 -3.24 0.78
C GLY A 53 16.87 -3.85 -0.14
N ASN A 54 15.78 -4.40 0.39
CA ASN A 54 14.72 -5.01 -0.41
C ASN A 54 13.32 -4.51 -0.05
N SER A 55 13.20 -3.20 0.16
CA SER A 55 11.92 -2.56 0.43
C SER A 55 10.95 -2.76 -0.74
N PRO A 56 9.63 -2.85 -0.46
CA PRO A 56 8.67 -2.97 -1.54
C PRO A 56 8.63 -1.71 -2.40
N ASP A 57 8.31 -1.88 -3.68
CA ASP A 57 8.17 -0.75 -4.61
C ASP A 57 6.88 0.02 -4.36
N VAL A 58 5.82 -0.70 -4.02
CA VAL A 58 4.50 -0.13 -3.76
C VAL A 58 3.91 -0.76 -2.51
N ILE A 59 3.31 0.07 -1.67
CA ILE A 59 2.58 -0.36 -0.49
C ILE A 59 1.11 0.02 -0.70
N PHE A 60 0.22 -0.98 -0.69
CA PHE A 60 -1.22 -0.73 -0.67
C PHE A 60 -1.67 -0.82 0.79
N LEU A 61 -2.17 0.28 1.30
CA LEU A 61 -2.50 0.44 2.71
C LEU A 61 -3.99 0.66 2.91
N ASP A 62 -4.62 -0.26 3.64
CA ASP A 62 -6.01 -0.08 4.05
C ASP A 62 -6.08 1.02 5.11
N LEU A 63 -6.98 1.98 4.91
CA LEU A 63 -7.14 3.09 5.84
C LEU A 63 -7.85 2.67 7.12
N ASN A 64 -8.89 1.86 7.00
CA ASN A 64 -9.75 1.51 8.12
C ASN A 64 -9.42 0.16 8.73
N MET A 65 -8.57 0.16 9.76
CA MET A 65 -8.21 -1.04 10.50
C MET A 65 -8.50 -0.83 11.98
N PRO A 66 -8.97 -1.87 12.71
CA PRO A 66 -9.23 -1.73 14.13
C PRO A 66 -7.93 -1.55 14.91
N GLY A 67 -7.98 -0.78 15.97
CA GLY A 67 -6.80 -0.45 16.77
C GLY A 67 -5.98 0.62 16.08
N LEU A 68 -4.85 0.23 15.50
CA LEU A 68 -4.00 1.15 14.74
C LEU A 68 -4.43 1.12 13.26
N ASP A 69 -4.81 2.26 12.72
CA ASP A 69 -5.30 2.39 11.35
C ASP A 69 -4.21 2.85 10.36
N GLY A 70 -4.62 3.15 9.14
CA GLY A 70 -3.71 3.61 8.10
C GLY A 70 -2.99 4.91 8.44
N TRP A 71 -3.66 5.82 9.14
CA TRP A 71 -3.02 7.07 9.54
C TRP A 71 -1.97 6.84 10.63
N ASP A 72 -2.25 5.93 11.56
CA ASP A 72 -1.26 5.53 12.58
C ASP A 72 -0.03 4.91 11.92
N PHE A 73 -0.25 4.07 10.90
CA PHE A 73 0.84 3.51 10.12
C PHE A 73 1.68 4.62 9.48
N MET A 74 1.04 5.59 8.83
CA MET A 74 1.76 6.66 8.14
C MET A 74 2.60 7.49 9.10
N ASP A 75 2.09 7.78 10.29
CA ASP A 75 2.84 8.53 11.29
C ASP A 75 4.18 7.87 11.63
N GLU A 76 4.19 6.54 11.75
CA GLU A 76 5.39 5.79 12.04
C GLU A 76 6.24 5.52 10.78
N TYR A 77 5.58 5.29 9.65
CA TYR A 77 6.27 5.03 8.40
C TYR A 77 7.17 6.20 7.99
N GLU A 78 6.70 7.41 8.17
CA GLU A 78 7.47 8.61 7.82
C GLU A 78 8.77 8.70 8.61
N LYS A 79 8.80 8.13 9.81
CA LYS A 79 10.00 8.13 10.66
C LYS A 79 11.04 7.10 10.21
N LEU A 80 10.65 6.13 9.40
CA LEU A 80 11.58 5.08 8.95
C LEU A 80 12.52 5.53 7.83
N GLU A 81 12.24 6.66 7.21
CA GLU A 81 13.07 7.25 6.15
C GLU A 81 13.26 6.35 4.92
N ILE A 82 12.25 5.54 4.60
CA ILE A 82 12.26 4.68 3.39
C ILE A 82 11.32 5.21 2.30
N LYS A 83 10.78 6.39 2.50
CA LYS A 83 9.79 7.01 1.62
C LYS A 83 10.23 7.17 0.17
N GLU A 84 11.52 7.25 -0.07
CA GLU A 84 12.03 7.44 -1.43
C GLU A 84 12.06 6.14 -2.23
N SER A 85 12.06 4.99 -1.55
CA SER A 85 12.13 3.68 -2.22
C SER A 85 10.78 3.00 -2.35
N SER A 86 9.73 3.53 -1.70
CA SER A 86 8.39 2.94 -1.73
C SER A 86 7.34 4.00 -2.05
N LYS A 87 6.34 3.62 -2.83
CA LYS A 87 5.18 4.46 -3.13
C LYS A 87 3.98 3.92 -2.36
N VAL A 88 3.29 4.79 -1.63
CA VAL A 88 2.14 4.38 -0.83
C VAL A 88 0.85 4.72 -1.55
N VAL A 89 0.01 3.71 -1.77
CA VAL A 89 -1.32 3.87 -2.32
C VAL A 89 -2.31 3.50 -1.22
N MET A 90 -3.09 4.46 -0.78
CA MET A 90 -4.05 4.26 0.29
C MET A 90 -5.38 3.76 -0.27
N LEU A 91 -5.92 2.71 0.36
CA LEU A 91 -7.19 2.09 -0.06
C LEU A 91 -8.23 2.31 1.03
N THR A 92 -9.48 2.57 0.63
CA THR A 92 -10.58 2.69 1.57
C THR A 92 -11.88 2.19 0.95
N SER A 93 -12.78 1.65 1.77
CA SER A 93 -14.10 1.23 1.30
C SER A 93 -15.06 2.42 1.19
N SER A 94 -14.74 3.54 1.86
CA SER A 94 -15.54 4.77 1.73
C SER A 94 -14.62 5.98 1.85
N ILE A 95 -14.68 6.85 0.84
CA ILE A 95 -13.84 8.04 0.81
C ILE A 95 -14.55 9.18 1.54
N SER A 96 -13.90 9.71 2.59
CA SER A 96 -14.40 10.92 3.25
C SER A 96 -13.58 12.12 2.75
N SER A 97 -14.21 13.29 2.74
CA SER A 97 -13.53 14.52 2.33
C SER A 97 -12.31 14.83 3.19
N LYS A 98 -12.41 14.57 4.48
CA LYS A 98 -11.32 14.78 5.43
C LYS A 98 -10.12 13.91 5.13
N ASP A 99 -10.36 12.62 4.87
CA ASP A 99 -9.29 11.68 4.57
C ASP A 99 -8.65 12.00 3.23
N GLU A 100 -9.46 12.38 2.25
CA GLU A 100 -8.97 12.77 0.94
C GLU A 100 -8.06 14.01 1.02
N GLU A 101 -8.49 15.01 1.79
CA GLU A 101 -7.68 16.22 2.01
C GLU A 101 -6.37 15.91 2.74
N ARG A 102 -6.44 15.05 3.74
CA ARG A 102 -5.26 14.64 4.50
C ARG A 102 -4.26 13.90 3.62
N ALA A 103 -4.76 13.01 2.78
CA ALA A 103 -3.91 12.28 1.83
C ALA A 103 -3.27 13.21 0.82
N ALA A 104 -4.04 14.17 0.29
CA ALA A 104 -3.53 15.14 -0.68
C ALA A 104 -2.45 16.04 -0.08
N SER A 105 -2.51 16.28 1.23
CA SER A 105 -1.51 17.11 1.94
C SER A 105 -0.23 16.35 2.27
N SER A 106 -0.23 15.03 2.16
CA SER A 106 0.91 14.21 2.52
C SER A 106 1.91 14.11 1.37
N ASN A 107 3.19 14.28 1.67
CA ASN A 107 4.25 14.08 0.69
C ASN A 107 4.59 12.61 0.48
N TYR A 108 4.02 11.72 1.28
CA TYR A 108 4.35 10.29 1.28
C TYR A 108 3.26 9.40 0.69
N ILE A 109 2.08 9.94 0.46
CA ILE A 109 0.96 9.19 -0.12
C ILE A 109 0.89 9.53 -1.61
N THR A 110 1.10 8.53 -2.44
CA THR A 110 1.14 8.72 -3.89
C THR A 110 -0.27 8.77 -4.48
N ALA A 111 -1.18 7.96 -3.97
CA ALA A 111 -2.56 7.90 -4.44
C ALA A 111 -3.50 7.48 -3.33
N PHE A 112 -4.76 7.89 -3.44
CA PHE A 112 -5.82 7.59 -2.48
C PHE A 112 -7.01 7.11 -3.29
N ILE A 113 -7.36 5.83 -3.16
CA ILE A 113 -8.34 5.19 -4.03
C ILE A 113 -9.37 4.38 -3.26
N SER A 114 -10.49 4.14 -3.91
CA SER A 114 -11.60 3.36 -3.37
C SER A 114 -11.43 1.88 -3.69
N LYS A 115 -11.70 1.01 -2.70
CA LYS A 115 -11.76 -0.43 -2.93
C LYS A 115 -12.96 -0.77 -3.83
N PRO A 116 -12.94 -1.92 -4.52
CA PRO A 116 -11.91 -2.95 -4.53
C PRO A 116 -10.84 -2.72 -5.59
N LEU A 117 -9.72 -3.44 -5.49
CA LEU A 117 -8.73 -3.45 -6.55
C LEU A 117 -9.27 -4.24 -7.74
N SER A 118 -8.84 -3.86 -8.93
CA SER A 118 -9.16 -4.57 -10.16
C SER A 118 -7.98 -4.39 -11.12
N PRO A 119 -7.86 -5.26 -12.16
CA PRO A 119 -6.81 -5.06 -13.15
C PRO A 119 -6.88 -3.68 -13.81
N GLU A 120 -8.07 -3.19 -14.09
CA GLU A 120 -8.28 -1.88 -14.71
C GLU A 120 -7.84 -0.75 -13.80
N LEU A 121 -8.16 -0.86 -12.52
CA LEU A 121 -7.76 0.14 -11.52
C LEU A 121 -6.24 0.16 -11.35
N LEU A 122 -5.61 -1.00 -11.31
CA LEU A 122 -4.15 -1.11 -11.21
C LEU A 122 -3.47 -0.44 -12.40
N GLU A 123 -3.97 -0.66 -13.60
CA GLU A 123 -3.45 -0.04 -14.81
C GLU A 123 -3.60 1.48 -14.74
N SER A 124 -4.76 1.94 -14.34
CA SER A 124 -5.06 3.36 -14.19
C SER A 124 -4.13 4.04 -13.18
N ILE A 125 -3.93 3.42 -12.03
CA ILE A 125 -3.05 3.94 -10.99
C ILE A 125 -1.61 4.01 -11.51
N TYR A 126 -1.18 2.96 -12.18
CA TYR A 126 0.17 2.91 -12.71
C TYR A 126 0.43 4.07 -13.67
N GLU A 127 -0.46 4.26 -14.65
CA GLU A 127 -0.32 5.32 -15.64
C GLU A 127 -0.40 6.72 -15.04
N SER A 128 -1.27 6.92 -14.05
CA SER A 128 -1.53 8.25 -13.48
C SER A 128 -0.55 8.65 -12.38
N HIS A 129 -0.03 7.68 -11.62
CA HIS A 129 0.70 7.99 -10.39
C HIS A 129 2.04 7.26 -10.22
N LEU A 130 2.22 6.11 -10.82
CA LEU A 130 3.35 5.22 -10.50
C LEU A 130 4.38 5.05 -11.61
N ALA A 131 4.02 5.42 -12.82
CA ALA A 131 4.93 5.27 -13.97
C ALA A 131 6.11 6.23 -13.92
#